data_c9f739a7b79edbe833ae15a6f0872d61
#
_entry.id   c9f739a7b79edbe833ae15a6f0872d61
#
_cell.length_a   1.000
_cell.length_b   1.000
_cell.length_c   1.000
_cell.angle_alpha   90.00
_cell.angle_beta   90.00
_cell.angle_gamma   90.00
#
_symmetry.space_group_name_H-M   'P 1'
#
loop_
_entity.id
_entity.type
_entity.pdbx_description
1 polymer ?
#
loop_
_entity_poly.entity_id
_entity_poly.type
_entity_poly.pdbx_seq_one_letter_code
_entity_poly.pdbx_strand_id
1 'polypeptide(L)'
;MNQNTKRRWLAALLGAAAGMVVFFLLYGTSTLHPTYDAWILNGYDEWDIQQHYAGWVLFRNSHWAFPLGLADTIAAPDGTVISFTDSIPWVSIFFKALRGGLPSTFQWFGWYTLFCFAMQGAAGALLCARGQAKTGAEALVFSTLGGLLFVMLPTLWERAFRHTALASQWLFLLALYAFLEYRQNLHSGTAKFPWAM
;
A
#
# COMPACT_ATOMS: atom_id res chain seq x y z
N MET A 1 -16.77 17.35 -14.31
CA MET A 1 -16.64 16.81 -12.95
C MET A 1 -17.40 17.73 -11.99
N ASN A 2 -18.36 17.22 -11.25
CA ASN A 2 -19.19 18.05 -10.37
C ASN A 2 -18.38 18.47 -9.12
N GLN A 3 -18.89 19.48 -8.38
CA GLN A 3 -18.19 20.08 -7.24
C GLN A 3 -17.96 19.08 -6.09
N ASN A 4 -18.88 18.13 -5.89
CA ASN A 4 -18.73 17.08 -4.88
C ASN A 4 -17.60 16.11 -5.23
N THR A 5 -17.46 15.73 -6.49
CA THR A 5 -16.37 14.86 -6.96
C THR A 5 -15.02 15.54 -6.79
N LYS A 6 -14.90 16.83 -7.17
CA LYS A 6 -13.65 17.59 -6.96
C LYS A 6 -13.24 17.61 -5.48
N ARG A 7 -14.20 17.86 -4.58
CA ARG A 7 -13.97 17.89 -3.14
C ARG A 7 -13.49 16.54 -2.59
N ARG A 8 -14.13 15.43 -3.03
CA ARG A 8 -13.72 14.07 -2.62
C ARG A 8 -12.28 13.77 -3.03
N TRP A 9 -11.92 14.10 -4.27
CA TRP A 9 -10.54 13.91 -4.74
C TRP A 9 -9.54 14.79 -3.98
N LEU A 10 -9.91 16.03 -3.67
CA LEU A 10 -9.06 16.91 -2.87
C LEU A 10 -8.89 16.36 -1.45
N ALA A 11 -9.94 15.84 -0.82
CA ALA A 11 -9.85 15.18 0.48
C ALA A 11 -8.91 13.96 0.42
N ALA A 12 -9.00 13.15 -0.65
CA ALA A 12 -8.10 12.02 -0.85
C ALA A 12 -6.63 12.46 -0.97
N LEU A 13 -6.36 13.51 -1.74
CA LEU A 13 -5.00 14.04 -1.89
C LEU A 13 -4.44 14.57 -0.57
N LEU A 14 -5.26 15.31 0.20
CA LEU A 14 -4.86 15.79 1.52
C LEU A 14 -4.67 14.65 2.53
N GLY A 15 -5.55 13.63 2.47
CA GLY A 15 -5.40 12.41 3.26
C GLY A 15 -4.10 11.67 2.91
N ALA A 16 -3.78 11.54 1.62
CA ALA A 16 -2.52 10.95 1.17
C ALA A 16 -1.32 11.74 1.69
N ALA A 17 -1.34 13.06 1.57
CA ALA A 17 -0.28 13.93 2.09
C ALA A 17 -0.11 13.77 3.61
N ALA A 18 -1.22 13.72 4.37
CA ALA A 18 -1.18 13.45 5.80
C ALA A 18 -0.55 12.08 6.13
N GLY A 19 -0.90 11.04 5.36
CA GLY A 19 -0.29 9.71 5.49
C GLY A 19 1.22 9.73 5.24
N MET A 20 1.66 10.42 4.19
CA MET A 20 3.10 10.58 3.91
C MET A 20 3.82 11.34 5.03
N VAL A 21 3.21 12.41 5.57
CA VAL A 21 3.77 13.15 6.71
C VAL A 21 3.96 12.23 7.91
N VAL A 22 2.95 11.43 8.26
CA VAL A 22 3.04 10.46 9.37
C VAL A 22 4.15 9.45 9.11
N PHE A 23 4.26 8.91 7.89
CA PHE A 23 5.36 8.01 7.53
C PHE A 23 6.73 8.64 7.79
N PHE A 24 6.95 9.89 7.33
CA PHE A 24 8.23 10.57 7.52
C PHE A 24 8.53 10.89 8.98
N LEU A 25 7.51 11.19 9.78
CA LEU A 25 7.67 11.41 11.21
C LEU A 25 8.07 10.14 11.97
N LEU A 26 7.58 8.97 11.52
CA LEU A 26 7.86 7.70 12.17
C LEU A 26 9.19 7.06 11.71
N TYR A 27 9.46 7.09 10.40
CA TYR A 27 10.52 6.28 9.79
C TYR A 27 11.62 7.12 9.12
N GLY A 28 11.43 8.43 8.98
CA GLY A 28 12.36 9.30 8.29
C GLY A 28 12.46 9.00 6.79
N THR A 29 13.59 9.38 6.18
CA THR A 29 13.84 9.21 4.74
C THR A 29 14.82 8.09 4.41
N SER A 30 15.58 7.60 5.39
CA SER A 30 16.64 6.60 5.17
C SER A 30 16.10 5.29 4.60
N THR A 31 14.90 4.87 5.02
CA THR A 31 14.23 3.66 4.54
C THR A 31 13.87 3.71 3.05
N LEU A 32 13.82 4.91 2.46
CA LEU A 32 13.49 5.12 1.04
C LEU A 32 14.73 5.00 0.13
N HIS A 33 15.93 5.00 0.68
CA HIS A 33 17.13 4.89 -0.15
C HIS A 33 17.20 3.49 -0.78
N PRO A 34 17.21 3.38 -2.12
CA PRO A 34 16.97 2.11 -2.80
C PRO A 34 18.10 1.08 -2.61
N THR A 35 19.29 1.51 -2.21
CA THR A 35 20.45 0.63 -1.95
C THR A 35 20.83 0.53 -0.48
N TYR A 36 20.08 1.19 0.40
CA TYR A 36 20.31 1.11 1.83
C TYR A 36 19.43 0.02 2.43
N ASP A 37 20.00 -1.16 2.58
CA ASP A 37 19.35 -2.35 3.14
C ASP A 37 19.78 -2.66 4.58
N ALA A 38 20.75 -1.89 5.13
CA ALA A 38 21.24 -2.11 6.48
C ALA A 38 20.15 -2.03 7.57
N TRP A 39 19.13 -1.18 7.38
CA TRP A 39 18.00 -1.10 8.30
C TRP A 39 17.14 -2.36 8.28
N ILE A 40 17.08 -3.08 7.15
CA ILE A 40 16.41 -4.37 7.03
C ILE A 40 17.25 -5.46 7.72
N LEU A 41 18.57 -5.48 7.45
CA LEU A 41 19.45 -6.55 7.89
C LEU A 41 19.87 -6.44 9.36
N ASN A 42 19.99 -5.22 9.89
CA ASN A 42 20.51 -4.94 11.23
C ASN A 42 19.49 -4.26 12.14
N GLY A 43 18.35 -3.84 11.59
CA GLY A 43 17.34 -3.09 12.32
C GLY A 43 16.32 -4.00 12.96
N TYR A 44 16.00 -3.68 14.22
CA TYR A 44 14.90 -4.22 15.00
C TYR A 44 14.80 -5.75 15.00
N ASP A 45 14.39 -6.34 16.09
CA ASP A 45 14.17 -7.79 16.33
C ASP A 45 13.09 -8.42 15.40
N GLU A 46 12.86 -7.84 14.23
CA GLU A 46 11.78 -8.14 13.33
C GLU A 46 12.27 -9.03 12.18
N TRP A 47 12.36 -10.28 12.45
CA TRP A 47 12.76 -11.33 11.51
C TRP A 47 11.95 -11.34 10.20
N ASP A 48 10.70 -10.89 10.23
CA ASP A 48 9.80 -10.96 9.08
C ASP A 48 10.28 -10.10 7.91
N ILE A 49 10.70 -8.84 8.16
CA ILE A 49 11.21 -7.99 7.08
C ILE A 49 12.48 -8.57 6.43
N GLN A 50 13.32 -9.25 7.20
CA GLN A 50 14.50 -9.93 6.69
C GLN A 50 14.10 -11.10 5.80
N GLN A 51 13.09 -11.88 6.19
CA GLN A 51 12.52 -12.96 5.36
C GLN A 51 11.93 -12.41 4.06
N HIS A 52 11.18 -11.32 4.14
CA HIS A 52 10.62 -10.66 2.94
C HIS A 52 11.72 -10.21 1.99
N TYR A 53 12.78 -9.59 2.51
CA TYR A 53 13.91 -9.13 1.72
C TYR A 53 14.71 -10.30 1.13
N ALA A 54 15.00 -11.33 1.92
CA ALA A 54 15.64 -12.54 1.41
C ALA A 54 14.83 -13.20 0.30
N GLY A 55 13.52 -13.31 0.48
CA GLY A 55 12.60 -13.79 -0.55
C GLY A 55 12.68 -12.96 -1.83
N TRP A 56 12.69 -11.63 -1.73
CA TRP A 56 12.87 -10.73 -2.86
C TRP A 56 14.21 -10.96 -3.57
N VAL A 57 15.32 -11.02 -2.83
CA VAL A 57 16.67 -11.21 -3.41
C VAL A 57 16.77 -12.55 -4.13
N LEU A 58 16.27 -13.62 -3.54
CA LEU A 58 16.25 -14.94 -4.15
C LEU A 58 15.36 -14.95 -5.40
N PHE A 59 14.14 -14.43 -5.32
CA PHE A 59 13.22 -14.35 -6.46
C PHE A 59 13.78 -13.49 -7.59
N ARG A 60 14.39 -12.36 -7.28
CA ARG A 60 15.03 -11.48 -8.27
C ARG A 60 16.07 -12.24 -9.12
N ASN A 61 16.85 -13.13 -8.49
CA ASN A 61 17.93 -13.88 -9.12
C ASN A 61 17.50 -15.20 -9.73
N SER A 62 16.27 -15.67 -9.47
CA SER A 62 15.72 -16.90 -10.07
C SER A 62 15.43 -16.74 -11.57
N HIS A 63 15.28 -17.86 -12.27
CA HIS A 63 14.80 -17.85 -13.65
C HIS A 63 13.33 -17.39 -13.72
N TRP A 64 12.91 -16.94 -14.89
CA TRP A 64 11.50 -16.73 -15.14
C TRP A 64 10.81 -18.07 -15.36
N ALA A 65 9.75 -18.32 -14.58
CA ALA A 65 8.97 -19.54 -14.66
C ALA A 65 7.47 -19.22 -14.53
N PHE A 66 6.63 -20.19 -14.84
CA PHE A 66 5.18 -20.08 -14.63
C PHE A 66 4.75 -20.99 -13.48
N PRO A 67 3.91 -20.50 -12.56
CA PRO A 67 3.33 -19.15 -12.44
C PRO A 67 4.41 -18.08 -12.18
N LEU A 68 4.17 -16.83 -12.63
CA LEU A 68 5.16 -15.74 -12.64
C LEU A 68 5.85 -15.45 -11.28
N GLY A 69 5.25 -15.87 -10.19
CA GLY A 69 5.82 -15.75 -8.84
C GLY A 69 6.72 -16.92 -8.44
N LEU A 70 6.88 -17.94 -9.25
CA LEU A 70 7.71 -19.11 -8.93
C LEU A 70 9.19 -18.74 -8.89
N ALA A 71 9.89 -19.19 -7.86
CA ALA A 71 11.32 -19.03 -7.65
C ALA A 71 11.97 -20.40 -7.40
N ASP A 72 12.80 -20.85 -8.33
CA ASP A 72 13.58 -22.09 -8.23
C ASP A 72 14.72 -22.00 -7.21
N THR A 73 15.07 -20.79 -6.80
CA THR A 73 16.12 -20.52 -5.80
C THR A 73 15.61 -20.55 -4.37
N ILE A 74 14.28 -20.63 -4.16
CA ILE A 74 13.65 -20.73 -2.83
C ILE A 74 13.16 -22.17 -2.66
N ALA A 75 13.49 -22.82 -1.53
CA ALA A 75 13.13 -24.20 -1.25
C ALA A 75 13.57 -25.18 -2.35
N ALA A 76 14.84 -25.05 -2.80
CA ALA A 76 15.42 -25.97 -3.80
C ALA A 76 15.41 -27.42 -3.31
N PRO A 77 15.24 -28.44 -4.16
CA PRO A 77 15.18 -28.32 -5.64
C PRO A 77 13.80 -27.97 -6.21
N ASP A 78 12.72 -28.08 -5.42
CA ASP A 78 11.34 -28.01 -5.93
C ASP A 78 10.90 -26.58 -6.28
N GLY A 79 11.51 -25.57 -5.64
CA GLY A 79 11.10 -24.18 -5.76
C GLY A 79 9.81 -23.87 -4.99
N THR A 80 9.52 -22.58 -4.81
CA THR A 80 8.24 -22.13 -4.24
C THR A 80 7.83 -20.77 -4.78
N VAL A 81 6.60 -20.38 -4.50
CA VAL A 81 6.08 -19.08 -4.95
C VAL A 81 6.49 -17.98 -3.98
N ILE A 82 6.92 -16.83 -4.52
CA ILE A 82 7.37 -15.65 -3.75
C ILE A 82 6.38 -15.21 -2.67
N SER A 83 5.08 -15.47 -2.84
CA SER A 83 4.06 -15.14 -1.85
C SER A 83 4.27 -15.81 -0.48
N PHE A 84 4.95 -16.96 -0.44
CA PHE A 84 5.29 -17.63 0.83
C PHE A 84 6.38 -16.94 1.65
N THR A 85 7.04 -15.95 1.08
CA THR A 85 8.01 -15.11 1.78
C THR A 85 7.41 -13.78 2.24
N ASP A 86 6.10 -13.60 2.13
CA ASP A 86 5.34 -12.36 2.37
C ASP A 86 5.84 -11.14 1.57
N SER A 87 6.73 -11.36 0.61
CA SER A 87 7.10 -10.35 -0.38
C SER A 87 5.94 -10.13 -1.34
N ILE A 88 5.60 -8.87 -1.58
CA ILE A 88 4.44 -8.51 -2.40
C ILE A 88 4.62 -8.98 -3.84
N PRO A 89 3.91 -10.02 -4.33
CA PRO A 89 4.22 -10.64 -5.61
C PRO A 89 4.19 -9.69 -6.79
N TRP A 90 3.18 -8.83 -6.89
CA TRP A 90 3.05 -7.91 -8.02
C TRP A 90 4.17 -6.84 -8.05
N VAL A 91 4.62 -6.34 -6.89
CA VAL A 91 5.76 -5.42 -6.79
C VAL A 91 7.06 -6.15 -7.13
N SER A 92 7.24 -7.34 -6.58
CA SER A 92 8.43 -8.16 -6.83
C SER A 92 8.56 -8.55 -8.31
N ILE A 93 7.47 -8.96 -8.96
CA ILE A 93 7.44 -9.27 -10.39
C ILE A 93 7.80 -8.05 -11.23
N PHE A 94 7.22 -6.88 -10.89
CA PHE A 94 7.53 -5.63 -11.58
C PHE A 94 9.03 -5.29 -11.50
N PHE A 95 9.62 -5.29 -10.30
CA PHE A 95 11.05 -4.97 -10.15
C PHE A 95 11.96 -6.09 -10.68
N LYS A 96 11.54 -7.35 -10.66
CA LYS A 96 12.28 -8.44 -11.31
C LYS A 96 12.38 -8.21 -12.82
N ALA A 97 11.34 -7.70 -13.46
CA ALA A 97 11.39 -7.34 -14.89
C ALA A 97 12.43 -6.24 -15.19
N LEU A 98 12.69 -5.36 -14.22
CA LEU A 98 13.67 -4.28 -14.32
C LEU A 98 15.06 -4.65 -13.77
N ARG A 99 15.28 -5.89 -13.34
CA ARG A 99 16.46 -6.31 -12.55
C ARG A 99 17.81 -5.97 -13.17
N GLY A 100 17.90 -5.93 -14.49
CA GLY A 100 19.15 -5.64 -15.20
C GLY A 100 19.68 -4.22 -14.99
N GLY A 101 18.82 -3.26 -14.63
CA GLY A 101 19.19 -1.88 -14.31
C GLY A 101 19.24 -1.56 -12.82
N LEU A 102 18.94 -2.53 -11.94
CA LEU A 102 18.84 -2.30 -10.50
C LEU A 102 20.13 -2.73 -9.78
N PRO A 103 20.61 -1.96 -8.78
CA PRO A 103 21.73 -2.33 -7.92
C PRO A 103 21.52 -3.69 -7.24
N SER A 104 22.59 -4.38 -6.83
CA SER A 104 22.51 -5.68 -6.16
C SER A 104 21.74 -5.62 -4.84
N THR A 105 21.92 -4.55 -4.08
CA THR A 105 21.28 -4.30 -2.78
C THR A 105 19.94 -3.58 -2.90
N PHE A 106 19.34 -3.53 -4.11
CA PHE A 106 18.08 -2.82 -4.32
C PHE A 106 16.96 -3.35 -3.44
N GLN A 107 16.33 -2.42 -2.69
CA GLN A 107 15.13 -2.66 -1.92
C GLN A 107 14.01 -1.67 -2.32
N TRP A 108 12.78 -2.13 -2.28
CA TRP A 108 11.58 -1.34 -2.59
C TRP A 108 10.62 -1.22 -1.37
N PHE A 109 10.96 -1.85 -0.26
CA PHE A 109 10.07 -1.98 0.92
C PHE A 109 9.70 -0.63 1.53
N GLY A 110 10.68 0.28 1.65
CA GLY A 110 10.40 1.63 2.15
C GLY A 110 9.39 2.39 1.29
N TRP A 111 9.54 2.34 -0.02
CA TRP A 111 8.62 2.97 -0.97
C TRP A 111 7.22 2.35 -0.94
N TYR A 112 7.15 1.01 -0.83
CA TYR A 112 5.87 0.33 -0.71
C TYR A 112 5.14 0.72 0.58
N THR A 113 5.84 0.80 1.70
CA THR A 113 5.26 1.22 2.97
C THR A 113 4.80 2.69 2.92
N LEU A 114 5.61 3.60 2.37
CA LEU A 114 5.19 4.98 2.11
C LEU A 114 3.90 5.04 1.27
N PHE A 115 3.83 4.24 0.21
CA PHE A 115 2.63 4.10 -0.61
C PHE A 115 1.43 3.61 0.21
N CYS A 116 1.60 2.62 1.08
CA CYS A 116 0.52 2.14 1.96
C CYS A 116 0.01 3.22 2.91
N PHE A 117 0.90 4.02 3.51
CA PHE A 117 0.52 5.15 4.36
C PHE A 117 -0.26 6.22 3.59
N ALA A 118 0.22 6.59 2.41
CA ALA A 118 -0.47 7.53 1.54
C ALA A 118 -1.87 7.03 1.13
N MET A 119 -1.97 5.77 0.70
CA MET A 119 -3.23 5.16 0.30
C MET A 119 -4.20 4.97 1.46
N GLN A 120 -3.70 4.66 2.65
CA GLN A 120 -4.52 4.54 3.86
C GLN A 120 -5.19 5.89 4.20
N GLY A 121 -4.41 6.97 4.18
CA GLY A 121 -4.93 8.32 4.38
C GLY A 121 -5.91 8.76 3.30
N ALA A 122 -5.60 8.47 2.03
CA ALA A 122 -6.47 8.77 0.90
C ALA A 122 -7.81 8.02 0.98
N ALA A 123 -7.76 6.71 1.18
CA ALA A 123 -8.94 5.87 1.25
C ALA A 123 -9.82 6.21 2.46
N GLY A 124 -9.21 6.46 3.62
CA GLY A 124 -9.90 6.91 4.83
C GLY A 124 -10.59 8.26 4.61
N ALA A 125 -9.90 9.23 3.99
CA ALA A 125 -10.47 10.54 3.68
C ALA A 125 -11.64 10.43 2.67
N LEU A 126 -11.53 9.59 1.64
CA LEU A 126 -12.62 9.32 0.70
C LEU A 126 -13.85 8.74 1.40
N LEU A 127 -13.64 7.77 2.27
CA LEU A 127 -14.70 7.13 3.03
C LEU A 127 -15.42 8.14 3.92
N CYS A 128 -14.67 8.98 4.65
CA CYS A 128 -15.24 10.04 5.48
C CYS A 128 -15.93 11.14 4.66
N ALA A 129 -15.37 11.51 3.51
CA ALA A 129 -15.96 12.51 2.61
C ALA A 129 -17.33 12.09 2.06
N ARG A 130 -17.59 10.79 1.97
CA ARG A 130 -18.85 10.24 1.50
C ARG A 130 -20.01 10.50 2.47
N GLY A 131 -19.78 10.31 3.77
CA GLY A 131 -20.78 10.48 4.82
C GLY A 131 -21.00 11.93 5.27
N GLN A 132 -20.32 12.89 4.66
CA GLN A 132 -20.25 14.26 5.14
C GLN A 132 -21.52 15.05 4.78
N ALA A 133 -22.29 15.48 5.78
CA ALA A 133 -23.39 16.42 5.63
C ALA A 133 -22.92 17.88 5.47
N LYS A 134 -21.70 18.18 5.93
CA LYS A 134 -21.08 19.51 5.84
C LYS A 134 -20.60 19.82 4.43
N THR A 135 -20.42 21.09 4.12
CA THR A 135 -19.96 21.59 2.81
C THR A 135 -18.73 22.47 2.95
N GLY A 136 -18.10 22.78 1.82
CA GLY A 136 -16.96 23.71 1.80
C GLY A 136 -15.72 23.20 2.54
N ALA A 137 -14.99 24.13 3.15
CA ALA A 137 -13.71 23.87 3.82
C ALA A 137 -13.87 22.95 5.04
N GLU A 138 -14.96 23.10 5.78
CA GLU A 138 -15.25 22.30 6.97
C GLU A 138 -15.34 20.81 6.63
N ALA A 139 -16.07 20.46 5.57
CA ALA A 139 -16.17 19.08 5.12
C ALA A 139 -14.80 18.52 4.68
N LEU A 140 -13.96 19.35 4.07
CA LEU A 140 -12.61 18.96 3.67
C LEU A 140 -11.73 18.66 4.87
N VAL A 141 -11.75 19.52 5.89
CA VAL A 141 -11.01 19.33 7.14
C VAL A 141 -11.44 18.03 7.83
N PHE A 142 -12.74 17.83 8.04
CA PHE A 142 -13.24 16.61 8.69
C PHE A 142 -12.89 15.33 7.92
N SER A 143 -12.96 15.37 6.59
CA SER A 143 -12.61 14.22 5.77
C SER A 143 -11.10 13.91 5.87
N THR A 144 -10.26 14.93 5.86
CA THR A 144 -8.80 14.78 6.00
C THR A 144 -8.43 14.25 7.39
N LEU A 145 -9.05 14.79 8.44
CA LEU A 145 -8.86 14.27 9.81
C LEU A 145 -9.32 12.81 9.94
N GLY A 146 -10.43 12.44 9.29
CA GLY A 146 -10.85 11.05 9.19
C GLY A 146 -9.81 10.16 8.52
N GLY A 147 -9.20 10.63 7.42
CA GLY A 147 -8.09 9.95 6.78
C GLY A 147 -6.88 9.78 7.71
N LEU A 148 -6.53 10.85 8.44
CA LEU A 148 -5.45 10.83 9.43
C LEU A 148 -5.72 9.80 10.55
N LEU A 149 -6.96 9.71 11.06
CA LEU A 149 -7.31 8.72 12.07
C LEU A 149 -7.06 7.28 11.58
N PHE A 150 -7.38 6.97 10.31
CA PHE A 150 -7.08 5.65 9.74
C PHE A 150 -5.57 5.39 9.61
N VAL A 151 -4.76 6.42 9.32
CA VAL A 151 -3.30 6.30 9.31
C VAL A 151 -2.74 6.09 10.72
N MET A 152 -3.36 6.72 11.73
CA MET A 152 -2.92 6.63 13.13
C MET A 152 -3.34 5.32 13.81
N LEU A 153 -4.04 4.42 13.13
CA LEU A 153 -4.39 3.13 13.70
C LEU A 153 -3.13 2.29 13.99
N PRO A 154 -2.97 1.78 15.22
CA PRO A 154 -1.81 0.98 15.60
C PRO A 154 -1.57 -0.23 14.69
N THR A 155 -2.65 -0.81 14.14
CA THR A 155 -2.57 -1.94 13.22
C THR A 155 -1.77 -1.64 11.95
N LEU A 156 -1.81 -0.41 11.42
CA LEU A 156 -1.00 -0.04 10.27
C LEU A 156 0.49 0.01 10.65
N TRP A 157 0.82 0.62 11.79
CA TRP A 157 2.20 0.79 12.25
C TRP A 157 2.83 -0.55 12.61
N GLU A 158 2.07 -1.39 13.31
CA GLU A 158 2.50 -2.75 13.66
C GLU A 158 2.76 -3.64 12.45
N ARG A 159 2.13 -3.37 11.31
CA ARG A 159 2.29 -4.16 10.09
C ARG A 159 3.25 -3.57 9.07
N ALA A 160 3.63 -2.29 9.21
CA ALA A 160 4.35 -1.53 8.20
C ALA A 160 5.63 -2.23 7.69
N PHE A 161 6.48 -2.71 8.59
CA PHE A 161 7.72 -3.42 8.25
C PHE A 161 7.80 -4.84 8.84
N ARG A 162 6.80 -5.25 9.62
CA ARG A 162 6.70 -6.62 10.14
C ARG A 162 6.06 -7.56 9.14
N HIS A 163 4.86 -7.21 8.69
CA HIS A 163 4.08 -7.99 7.73
C HIS A 163 3.72 -7.10 6.56
N THR A 164 4.65 -6.92 5.64
CA THR A 164 4.56 -5.93 4.56
C THR A 164 3.27 -6.05 3.73
N ALA A 165 2.79 -7.27 3.47
CA ALA A 165 1.53 -7.49 2.78
C ALA A 165 0.33 -6.94 3.56
N LEU A 166 0.34 -7.09 4.89
CA LEU A 166 -0.76 -6.64 5.77
C LEU A 166 -0.79 -5.12 5.97
N ALA A 167 0.24 -4.37 5.57
CA ALA A 167 0.19 -2.91 5.52
C ALA A 167 -0.79 -2.38 4.45
N SER A 168 -1.25 -3.24 3.54
CA SER A 168 -2.21 -2.89 2.47
C SER A 168 -3.66 -2.77 2.95
N GLN A 169 -3.91 -2.33 4.19
CA GLN A 169 -5.27 -2.19 4.77
C GLN A 169 -6.15 -1.20 4.00
N TRP A 170 -5.53 -0.25 3.29
CA TRP A 170 -6.23 0.69 2.42
C TRP A 170 -7.13 0.00 1.38
N LEU A 171 -6.82 -1.24 0.98
CA LEU A 171 -7.66 -2.03 0.06
C LEU A 171 -9.03 -2.31 0.67
N PHE A 172 -9.10 -2.62 1.97
CA PHE A 172 -10.38 -2.82 2.66
C PHE A 172 -11.20 -1.53 2.73
N LEU A 173 -10.55 -0.38 2.96
CA LEU A 173 -11.24 0.92 2.98
C LEU A 173 -11.78 1.27 1.59
N LEU A 174 -11.02 1.02 0.52
CA LEU A 174 -11.48 1.22 -0.85
C LEU A 174 -12.60 0.26 -1.22
N ALA A 175 -12.51 -1.01 -0.82
CA ALA A 175 -13.58 -1.98 -1.05
C ALA A 175 -14.87 -1.56 -0.33
N LEU A 176 -14.77 -1.09 0.92
CA LEU A 176 -15.90 -0.55 1.66
C LEU A 176 -16.48 0.70 0.98
N TYR A 177 -15.61 1.63 0.55
CA TYR A 177 -16.03 2.81 -0.18
C TYR A 177 -16.80 2.43 -1.46
N ALA A 178 -16.26 1.53 -2.26
CA ALA A 178 -16.89 1.06 -3.50
C ALA A 178 -18.22 0.37 -3.24
N PHE A 179 -18.29 -0.47 -2.21
CA PHE A 179 -19.54 -1.14 -1.80
C PHE A 179 -20.62 -0.13 -1.39
N LEU A 180 -20.26 0.88 -0.60
CA LEU A 180 -21.21 1.91 -0.17
C LEU A 180 -21.68 2.79 -1.33
N GLU A 181 -20.80 3.13 -2.30
CA GLU A 181 -21.19 3.85 -3.53
C GLU A 181 -22.15 2.99 -4.36
N TYR A 182 -21.85 1.70 -4.54
CA TYR A 182 -22.70 0.77 -5.26
C TYR A 182 -24.09 0.66 -4.62
N ARG A 183 -24.16 0.47 -3.31
CA ARG A 183 -25.45 0.43 -2.57
C ARG A 183 -26.28 1.69 -2.79
N GLN A 184 -25.66 2.88 -2.72
CA GLN A 184 -26.35 4.13 -2.91
C GLN A 184 -26.93 4.24 -4.33
N ASN A 185 -26.16 3.84 -5.33
CA ASN A 185 -26.58 3.85 -6.73
C ASN A 185 -27.74 2.86 -7.01
N LEU A 186 -27.74 1.71 -6.33
CA LEU A 186 -28.89 0.78 -6.38
C LEU A 186 -30.19 1.43 -5.88
N HIS A 187 -30.13 2.10 -4.72
CA HIS A 187 -31.31 2.76 -4.14
C HIS A 187 -31.81 3.93 -4.99
N SER A 188 -30.94 4.60 -5.73
CA SER A 188 -31.30 5.72 -6.62
C SER A 188 -31.75 5.27 -8.02
N GLY A 189 -31.79 3.97 -8.30
CA GLY A 189 -32.15 3.43 -9.62
C GLY A 189 -31.11 3.70 -10.73
N THR A 190 -29.93 4.20 -10.36
CA THR A 190 -28.85 4.57 -11.29
C THR A 190 -27.72 3.54 -11.32
N ALA A 191 -27.94 2.35 -10.76
CA ALA A 191 -26.91 1.33 -10.64
C ALA A 191 -26.40 0.86 -12.00
N LYS A 192 -25.25 1.36 -12.40
CA LYS A 192 -24.38 0.70 -13.37
C LYS A 192 -23.31 -0.06 -12.59
N PHE A 193 -23.08 -1.31 -12.95
CA PHE A 193 -22.01 -2.11 -12.36
C PHE A 193 -20.66 -1.38 -12.61
N PRO A 194 -19.77 -1.23 -11.62
CA PRO A 194 -18.56 -0.39 -11.73
C PRO A 194 -17.61 -0.75 -12.88
N TRP A 195 -17.69 -1.97 -13.41
CA TRP A 195 -16.92 -2.44 -14.57
C TRP A 195 -17.69 -2.43 -15.90
N ALA A 196 -18.82 -1.74 -15.94
CA ALA A 196 -19.56 -1.50 -17.16
C ALA A 196 -19.36 -0.08 -17.73
N MET A 197 -18.29 0.61 -17.28
CA MET A 197 -17.82 1.87 -17.85
C MET A 197 -16.55 1.69 -18.64
#